data_00b451a3eefd83d3ae82d0f739b2db91
#
_entry.id   00b451a3eefd83d3ae82d0f739b2db91
#
_cell.length_a   1.000
_cell.length_b   1.000
_cell.length_c   1.000
_cell.angle_alpha   90.00
_cell.angle_beta   90.00
_cell.angle_gamma   90.00
#
_symmetry.space_group_name_H-M   'P 1'
#
loop_
_entity.id
_entity.type
_entity.pdbx_description
1 polymer ?
#
loop_
_entity_poly.entity_id
_entity_poly.type
_entity_poly.pdbx_seq_one_letter_code
_entity_poly.pdbx_strand_id
1 'polypeptide(L)'
;MNVASLRFVTRRPPVILASLVVLAVLAFLGVDRLVTRFHEQEKALARHLYERGLQAQSAGQRESALGDFRAALSYARDNSDYQLSLARALRDTGRTAESETYLITLWERSPQEGAVNLALGRLFAREKLFDKAIQYYHNAMYGFWPQDPETRRRNTQFELIEYLLQHQAYPQAQAELITMASALPSDSGLQVRVARLFAEAQDYEHAMTQFQSVLRTDPDNQAALYGTGQAAFRLGRYRTAEGFLQSAAHADPQNAEAAQLLQIAILILQADPYAPRISDAERNRRLRSAFQTAGERLEDCAKSKEVDLSPKSPSVGLPALKAQWLEMEPRMTRLRPPRDGTDLDAVMDLVFETEQQTQVVCGPPDRLDQALLLLSNDHDHGGAER
;
A
#
# COMPACT_ATOMS: atom_id res chain seq x y z
N MET A 1 -32.92 -17.01 80.59
CA MET A 1 -31.69 -17.54 79.97
C MET A 1 -30.67 -17.75 81.08
N ASN A 2 -30.26 -19.03 81.34
CA ASN A 2 -29.55 -19.44 82.51
C ASN A 2 -28.09 -18.95 82.56
N VAL A 3 -27.75 -18.04 83.40
CA VAL A 3 -26.39 -17.52 83.70
C VAL A 3 -25.46 -18.63 84.24
N ALA A 4 -26.02 -19.78 84.65
CA ALA A 4 -25.28 -20.95 85.15
C ALA A 4 -24.53 -21.73 84.01
N SER A 5 -25.01 -21.70 82.76
CA SER A 5 -24.36 -22.41 81.66
C SER A 5 -23.09 -21.72 81.14
N LEU A 6 -23.00 -20.38 81.32
CA LEU A 6 -21.79 -19.65 80.90
C LEU A 6 -20.62 -19.89 81.89
N ARG A 7 -20.90 -20.13 83.21
CA ARG A 7 -19.86 -20.36 84.19
C ARG A 7 -19.18 -21.75 84.09
N PHE A 8 -19.77 -22.70 83.41
CA PHE A 8 -19.21 -24.05 83.23
C PHE A 8 -18.12 -24.12 82.14
N VAL A 9 -18.25 -23.25 81.17
CA VAL A 9 -17.29 -23.18 80.03
C VAL A 9 -15.98 -22.50 80.48
N THR A 10 -16.02 -21.57 81.43
CA THR A 10 -14.83 -20.79 81.92
C THR A 10 -13.92 -21.55 82.88
N ARG A 11 -14.31 -22.72 83.43
CA ARG A 11 -13.49 -23.49 84.39
C ARG A 11 -12.61 -24.59 83.74
N ARG A 12 -12.66 -24.81 82.43
CA ARG A 12 -11.83 -25.84 81.78
C ARG A 12 -10.92 -25.18 80.73
N PRO A 13 -9.62 -24.91 81.04
CA PRO A 13 -8.67 -24.27 80.13
C PRO A 13 -8.65 -24.89 78.68
N PRO A 14 -8.74 -26.20 78.50
CA PRO A 14 -8.74 -26.78 77.11
C PRO A 14 -10.02 -26.43 76.34
N VAL A 15 -11.17 -26.28 76.95
CA VAL A 15 -12.43 -25.89 76.30
C VAL A 15 -12.42 -24.45 75.86
N ILE A 16 -11.85 -23.56 76.70
CA ILE A 16 -11.66 -22.16 76.27
C ILE A 16 -10.71 -22.03 75.13
N LEU A 17 -9.61 -22.77 75.16
CA LEU A 17 -8.64 -22.76 74.05
C LEU A 17 -9.29 -23.28 72.73
N ALA A 18 -10.03 -24.40 72.81
CA ALA A 18 -10.75 -24.97 71.68
C ALA A 18 -11.80 -24.01 71.09
N SER A 19 -12.56 -23.31 71.95
CA SER A 19 -13.54 -22.31 71.52
C SER A 19 -12.88 -21.09 70.84
N LEU A 20 -11.74 -20.63 71.36
CA LEU A 20 -10.96 -19.56 70.75
C LEU A 20 -10.40 -19.93 69.39
N VAL A 21 -9.90 -21.17 69.21
CA VAL A 21 -9.43 -21.69 67.94
C VAL A 21 -10.58 -21.78 66.92
N VAL A 22 -11.72 -22.30 67.31
CA VAL A 22 -12.92 -22.36 66.43
C VAL A 22 -13.36 -20.95 66.03
N LEU A 23 -13.39 -20.02 66.96
CA LEU A 23 -13.75 -18.64 66.63
C LEU A 23 -12.75 -17.98 65.71
N ALA A 24 -11.44 -18.22 65.89
CA ALA A 24 -10.39 -17.72 65.02
C ALA A 24 -10.52 -18.32 63.61
N VAL A 25 -10.80 -19.61 63.47
CA VAL A 25 -11.04 -20.28 62.17
C VAL A 25 -12.29 -19.73 61.51
N LEU A 26 -13.38 -19.53 62.23
CA LEU A 26 -14.60 -18.92 61.65
C LEU A 26 -14.40 -17.49 61.22
N ALA A 27 -13.65 -16.69 62.02
CA ALA A 27 -13.28 -15.35 61.65
C ALA A 27 -12.39 -15.29 60.39
N PHE A 28 -11.39 -16.22 60.32
CA PHE A 28 -10.54 -16.33 59.14
C PHE A 28 -11.35 -16.69 57.91
N LEU A 29 -12.22 -17.72 57.96
CA LEU A 29 -13.10 -18.11 56.86
C LEU A 29 -14.09 -17.00 56.49
N GLY A 30 -14.57 -16.22 57.46
CA GLY A 30 -15.43 -15.07 57.25
C GLY A 30 -14.71 -13.95 56.48
N VAL A 31 -13.48 -13.64 56.88
CA VAL A 31 -12.64 -12.65 56.18
C VAL A 31 -12.27 -13.12 54.79
N ASP A 32 -11.85 -14.36 54.65
CA ASP A 32 -11.50 -14.94 53.33
C ASP A 32 -12.68 -14.82 52.34
N ARG A 33 -13.88 -15.21 52.78
CA ARG A 33 -15.10 -15.07 51.95
C ARG A 33 -15.43 -13.60 51.63
N LEU A 34 -15.23 -12.70 52.53
CA LEU A 34 -15.47 -11.27 52.32
C LEU A 34 -14.49 -10.70 51.31
N VAL A 35 -13.20 -11.02 51.44
CA VAL A 35 -12.13 -10.62 50.53
C VAL A 35 -12.39 -11.17 49.13
N THR A 36 -12.74 -12.46 49.01
CA THR A 36 -13.04 -13.09 47.72
C THR A 36 -14.22 -12.41 47.03
N ARG A 37 -15.32 -12.14 47.76
CA ARG A 37 -16.48 -11.42 47.20
C ARG A 37 -16.14 -10.00 46.77
N PHE A 38 -15.32 -9.29 47.54
CA PHE A 38 -14.88 -7.96 47.16
C PHE A 38 -14.05 -7.97 45.89
N HIS A 39 -13.08 -8.88 45.76
CA HIS A 39 -12.29 -9.03 44.53
C HIS A 39 -13.14 -9.44 43.31
N GLU A 40 -14.14 -10.29 43.47
CA GLU A 40 -15.06 -10.62 42.39
C GLU A 40 -15.89 -9.41 41.93
N GLN A 41 -16.32 -8.56 42.84
CA GLN A 41 -17.01 -7.30 42.52
C GLN A 41 -16.09 -6.31 41.80
N GLU A 42 -14.84 -6.17 42.21
CA GLU A 42 -13.84 -5.33 41.53
C GLU A 42 -13.58 -5.82 40.12
N LYS A 43 -13.39 -7.14 39.93
CA LYS A 43 -13.21 -7.75 38.62
C LYS A 43 -14.43 -7.55 37.70
N ALA A 44 -15.64 -7.69 38.23
CA ALA A 44 -16.88 -7.48 37.48
C ALA A 44 -17.00 -5.99 37.02
N LEU A 45 -16.68 -5.07 37.91
CA LEU A 45 -16.69 -3.62 37.61
C LEU A 45 -15.61 -3.27 36.55
N ALA A 46 -14.39 -3.81 36.72
CA ALA A 46 -13.31 -3.62 35.76
C ALA A 46 -13.73 -4.12 34.35
N ARG A 47 -14.35 -5.30 34.27
CA ARG A 47 -14.85 -5.85 33.01
C ARG A 47 -15.92 -4.98 32.39
N HIS A 48 -16.90 -4.54 33.15
CA HIS A 48 -17.98 -3.66 32.68
C HIS A 48 -17.43 -2.35 32.12
N LEU A 49 -16.47 -1.72 32.83
CA LEU A 49 -15.82 -0.49 32.37
C LEU A 49 -15.00 -0.74 31.08
N TYR A 50 -14.30 -1.86 30.99
CA TYR A 50 -13.55 -2.24 29.82
C TYR A 50 -14.45 -2.44 28.60
N GLU A 51 -15.57 -3.18 28.74
CA GLU A 51 -16.56 -3.40 27.67
C GLU A 51 -17.18 -2.07 27.21
N ARG A 52 -17.48 -1.16 28.12
CA ARG A 52 -17.95 0.19 27.82
C ARG A 52 -16.88 0.98 27.03
N GLY A 53 -15.62 0.87 27.44
CA GLY A 53 -14.49 1.45 26.70
C GLY A 53 -14.38 0.93 25.28
N LEU A 54 -14.55 -0.37 25.06
CA LEU A 54 -14.57 -0.97 23.71
C LEU A 54 -15.74 -0.46 22.88
N GLN A 55 -16.92 -0.29 23.46
CA GLN A 55 -18.09 0.30 22.79
C GLN A 55 -17.85 1.76 22.41
N ALA A 56 -17.30 2.55 23.32
CA ALA A 56 -16.94 3.95 23.06
C ALA A 56 -15.88 4.05 21.95
N GLN A 57 -14.89 3.15 21.94
CA GLN A 57 -13.87 3.09 20.90
C GLN A 57 -14.47 2.76 19.53
N SER A 58 -15.38 1.77 19.43
CA SER A 58 -16.07 1.41 18.20
C SER A 58 -16.98 2.53 17.67
N ALA A 59 -17.53 3.36 18.60
CA ALA A 59 -18.34 4.55 18.28
C ALA A 59 -17.48 5.79 17.95
N GLY A 60 -16.14 5.68 17.91
CA GLY A 60 -15.23 6.79 17.62
C GLY A 60 -15.07 7.81 18.79
N GLN A 61 -15.60 7.52 19.96
CA GLN A 61 -15.58 8.38 21.15
C GLN A 61 -14.24 8.19 21.93
N ARG A 62 -13.16 8.70 21.36
CA ARG A 62 -11.77 8.41 21.79
C ARG A 62 -11.51 8.77 23.25
N GLU A 63 -11.94 9.96 23.70
CA GLU A 63 -11.70 10.41 25.09
C GLU A 63 -12.56 9.62 26.10
N SER A 64 -13.79 9.26 25.74
CA SER A 64 -14.62 8.39 26.58
C SER A 64 -14.00 7.00 26.72
N ALA A 65 -13.56 6.39 25.62
CA ALA A 65 -12.86 5.10 25.64
C ALA A 65 -11.61 5.15 26.53
N LEU A 66 -10.81 6.23 26.40
CA LEU A 66 -9.62 6.44 27.22
C LEU A 66 -9.96 6.50 28.73
N GLY A 67 -11.00 7.25 29.08
CA GLY A 67 -11.48 7.37 30.47
C GLY A 67 -11.92 6.02 31.03
N ASP A 68 -12.69 5.26 30.25
CA ASP A 68 -13.21 3.95 30.64
C ASP A 68 -12.09 2.90 30.79
N PHE A 69 -11.10 2.87 29.89
CA PHE A 69 -9.95 1.97 30.03
C PHE A 69 -9.07 2.31 31.23
N ARG A 70 -8.87 3.61 31.54
CA ARG A 70 -8.17 4.03 32.75
C ARG A 70 -8.92 3.58 33.99
N ALA A 71 -10.24 3.75 34.04
CA ALA A 71 -11.07 3.31 35.11
C ALA A 71 -11.04 1.78 35.29
N ALA A 72 -11.14 1.02 34.21
CA ALA A 72 -11.02 -0.45 34.23
C ALA A 72 -9.68 -0.89 34.83
N LEU A 73 -8.57 -0.25 34.41
CA LEU A 73 -7.22 -0.55 34.90
C LEU A 73 -7.01 -0.21 36.37
N SER A 74 -7.75 0.78 36.94
CA SER A 74 -7.66 1.10 38.35
C SER A 74 -8.12 -0.03 39.28
N TYR A 75 -9.04 -0.89 38.79
CA TYR A 75 -9.54 -2.09 39.48
C TYR A 75 -8.77 -3.38 39.13
N ALA A 76 -8.06 -3.43 37.96
CA ALA A 76 -7.32 -4.61 37.54
C ALA A 76 -5.97 -4.23 36.91
N ARG A 77 -5.07 -3.71 37.76
CA ARG A 77 -3.80 -3.07 37.31
C ARG A 77 -2.87 -3.94 36.47
N ASP A 78 -2.86 -5.24 36.73
CA ASP A 78 -1.96 -6.19 36.08
C ASP A 78 -2.57 -6.86 34.87
N ASN A 79 -3.79 -6.47 34.45
CA ASN A 79 -4.44 -7.02 33.28
C ASN A 79 -3.82 -6.47 31.99
N SER A 80 -3.11 -7.34 31.25
CA SER A 80 -2.39 -6.99 30.03
C SER A 80 -3.32 -6.49 28.92
N ASP A 81 -4.54 -7.06 28.79
CA ASP A 81 -5.50 -6.65 27.76
C ASP A 81 -6.00 -5.21 28.03
N TYR A 82 -6.23 -4.88 29.29
CA TYR A 82 -6.65 -3.52 29.68
C TYR A 82 -5.51 -2.51 29.47
N GLN A 83 -4.26 -2.89 29.82
CA GLN A 83 -3.08 -2.07 29.57
C GLN A 83 -2.87 -1.82 28.08
N LEU A 84 -3.01 -2.86 27.26
CA LEU A 84 -2.88 -2.77 25.81
C LEU A 84 -3.97 -1.88 25.18
N SER A 85 -5.22 -2.03 25.64
CA SER A 85 -6.34 -1.22 25.14
C SER A 85 -6.20 0.25 25.57
N LEU A 86 -5.74 0.50 26.81
CA LEU A 86 -5.40 1.84 27.27
C LEU A 86 -4.28 2.46 26.42
N ALA A 87 -3.21 1.72 26.17
CA ALA A 87 -2.09 2.19 25.36
C ALA A 87 -2.53 2.56 23.93
N ARG A 88 -3.40 1.77 23.32
CA ARG A 88 -3.98 2.07 22.00
C ARG A 88 -4.84 3.36 22.05
N ALA A 89 -5.68 3.51 23.08
CA ALA A 89 -6.50 4.71 23.25
C ALA A 89 -5.65 5.97 23.49
N LEU A 90 -4.55 5.86 24.25
CA LEU A 90 -3.57 6.93 24.44
C LEU A 90 -2.92 7.35 23.13
N ARG A 91 -2.49 6.40 22.31
CA ARG A 91 -1.98 6.68 20.96
C ARG A 91 -3.03 7.42 20.12
N ASP A 92 -4.27 6.95 20.13
CA ASP A 92 -5.34 7.48 19.27
C ASP A 92 -5.78 8.90 19.69
N THR A 93 -5.56 9.26 20.97
CA THR A 93 -5.76 10.61 21.51
C THR A 93 -4.51 11.50 21.45
N GLY A 94 -3.38 11.01 20.85
CA GLY A 94 -2.16 11.78 20.68
C GLY A 94 -1.23 11.80 21.91
N ARG A 95 -1.52 11.02 22.94
CA ARG A 95 -0.68 10.87 24.15
C ARG A 95 0.39 9.79 23.94
N THR A 96 1.25 10.01 22.93
CA THR A 96 2.18 8.98 22.43
C THR A 96 3.20 8.55 23.48
N ALA A 97 3.76 9.47 24.27
CA ALA A 97 4.73 9.14 25.31
C ALA A 97 4.15 8.25 26.44
N GLU A 98 2.90 8.51 26.84
CA GLU A 98 2.22 7.65 27.81
C GLU A 98 1.94 6.26 27.19
N SER A 99 1.50 6.23 25.92
CA SER A 99 1.27 4.99 25.19
C SER A 99 2.55 4.14 25.08
N GLU A 100 3.68 4.77 24.74
CA GLU A 100 4.98 4.11 24.64
C GLU A 100 5.36 3.45 25.99
N THR A 101 5.20 4.17 27.11
CA THR A 101 5.52 3.64 28.44
C THR A 101 4.75 2.35 28.74
N TYR A 102 3.43 2.33 28.48
CA TYR A 102 2.61 1.12 28.68
C TYR A 102 3.02 0.00 27.74
N LEU A 103 3.26 0.30 26.46
CA LEU A 103 3.61 -0.70 25.46
C LEU A 103 5.00 -1.32 25.71
N ILE A 104 5.99 -0.51 26.10
CA ILE A 104 7.32 -1.03 26.45
C ILE A 104 7.25 -1.91 27.69
N THR A 105 6.50 -1.51 28.71
CA THR A 105 6.29 -2.34 29.92
C THR A 105 5.64 -3.69 29.57
N LEU A 106 4.66 -3.72 28.67
CA LEU A 106 4.04 -4.95 28.17
C LEU A 106 5.03 -5.78 27.37
N TRP A 107 5.80 -5.14 26.49
CA TRP A 107 6.80 -5.81 25.66
C TRP A 107 7.92 -6.43 26.52
N GLU A 108 8.40 -5.77 27.54
CA GLU A 108 9.40 -6.31 28.47
C GLU A 108 8.93 -7.60 29.17
N ARG A 109 7.62 -7.70 29.46
CA ARG A 109 7.02 -8.92 30.04
C ARG A 109 6.82 -10.03 29.03
N SER A 110 6.45 -9.67 27.79
CA SER A 110 6.10 -10.61 26.72
C SER A 110 6.59 -10.11 25.36
N PRO A 111 7.91 -10.19 25.06
CA PRO A 111 8.47 -9.62 23.83
C PRO A 111 7.95 -10.25 22.54
N GLN A 112 7.43 -11.47 22.63
CA GLN A 112 6.92 -12.21 21.46
C GLN A 112 5.41 -12.00 21.24
N GLU A 113 4.72 -11.21 22.02
CA GLU A 113 3.30 -11.00 21.83
C GLU A 113 3.03 -10.13 20.60
N GLY A 114 2.38 -10.73 19.58
CA GLY A 114 2.10 -10.08 18.31
C GLY A 114 1.26 -8.81 18.45
N ALA A 115 0.27 -8.82 19.35
CA ALA A 115 -0.61 -7.68 19.56
C ALA A 115 0.09 -6.45 20.17
N VAL A 116 1.08 -6.67 21.05
CA VAL A 116 1.91 -5.62 21.64
C VAL A 116 2.88 -5.06 20.61
N ASN A 117 3.57 -5.95 19.86
CA ASN A 117 4.49 -5.54 18.81
C ASN A 117 3.75 -4.74 17.71
N LEU A 118 2.56 -5.16 17.29
CA LEU A 118 1.75 -4.41 16.32
C LEU A 118 1.36 -3.02 16.87
N ALA A 119 1.03 -2.92 18.15
CA ALA A 119 0.71 -1.63 18.77
C ALA A 119 1.93 -0.70 18.80
N LEU A 120 3.13 -1.23 19.06
CA LEU A 120 4.40 -0.48 19.00
C LEU A 120 4.73 -0.07 17.55
N GLY A 121 4.58 -0.97 16.58
CA GLY A 121 4.77 -0.64 15.16
C GLY A 121 3.90 0.55 14.72
N ARG A 122 2.61 0.52 15.06
CA ARG A 122 1.67 1.61 14.79
C ARG A 122 1.98 2.91 15.54
N LEU A 123 2.50 2.81 16.77
CA LEU A 123 2.93 3.98 17.55
C LEU A 123 4.12 4.65 16.86
N PHE A 124 5.17 3.90 16.54
CA PHE A 124 6.38 4.44 15.91
C PHE A 124 6.13 4.91 14.47
N ALA A 125 5.21 4.28 13.75
CA ALA A 125 4.74 4.78 12.44
C ALA A 125 4.10 6.17 12.57
N ARG A 126 3.27 6.39 13.58
CA ARG A 126 2.67 7.71 13.87
C ARG A 126 3.70 8.75 14.27
N GLU A 127 4.73 8.36 15.00
CA GLU A 127 5.86 9.22 15.40
C GLU A 127 6.89 9.44 14.27
N LYS A 128 6.66 8.83 13.09
CA LYS A 128 7.54 8.88 11.92
C LYS A 128 8.94 8.29 12.18
N LEU A 129 9.02 7.37 13.11
CA LEU A 129 10.24 6.61 13.41
C LEU A 129 10.28 5.35 12.52
N PHE A 130 10.63 5.56 11.24
CA PHE A 130 10.49 4.60 10.15
C PHE A 130 11.10 3.22 10.47
N ASP A 131 12.37 3.18 10.84
CA ASP A 131 13.07 1.91 11.09
C ASP A 131 12.48 1.14 12.28
N LYS A 132 12.12 1.86 13.37
CA LYS A 132 11.46 1.25 14.52
C LYS A 132 10.09 0.69 14.15
N ALA A 133 9.31 1.43 13.35
CA ALA A 133 8.01 0.97 12.91
C ALA A 133 8.13 -0.36 12.16
N ILE A 134 9.01 -0.45 11.17
CA ILE A 134 9.26 -1.67 10.40
C ILE A 134 9.70 -2.81 11.30
N GLN A 135 10.65 -2.56 12.21
CA GLN A 135 11.13 -3.57 13.15
C GLN A 135 9.99 -4.19 13.97
N TYR A 136 9.11 -3.36 14.53
CA TYR A 136 8.00 -3.84 15.35
C TYR A 136 6.86 -4.45 14.52
N TYR A 137 6.64 -4.01 13.27
CA TYR A 137 5.75 -4.72 12.35
C TYR A 137 6.26 -6.13 12.05
N HIS A 138 7.55 -6.31 11.78
CA HIS A 138 8.16 -7.63 11.60
C HIS A 138 8.04 -8.48 12.87
N ASN A 139 8.34 -7.92 14.04
CA ASN A 139 8.16 -8.63 15.30
C ASN A 139 6.70 -9.07 15.51
N ALA A 140 5.73 -8.27 15.09
CA ALA A 140 4.32 -8.63 15.16
C ALA A 140 3.95 -9.74 14.19
N MET A 141 4.49 -9.74 12.96
CA MET A 141 4.23 -10.78 11.97
C MET A 141 4.72 -12.16 12.44
N TYR A 142 5.90 -12.21 13.07
CA TYR A 142 6.49 -13.46 13.58
C TYR A 142 6.17 -13.73 15.05
N GLY A 143 5.40 -12.84 15.69
CA GLY A 143 5.00 -12.93 17.07
C GLY A 143 3.93 -14.00 17.33
N PHE A 144 3.67 -14.22 18.61
CA PHE A 144 2.62 -15.12 19.07
C PHE A 144 1.25 -14.45 19.02
N TRP A 145 0.28 -15.12 18.38
CA TRP A 145 -1.11 -14.71 18.30
C TRP A 145 -2.00 -15.83 18.84
N PRO A 146 -2.71 -15.61 19.97
CA PRO A 146 -3.53 -16.66 20.58
C PRO A 146 -4.71 -17.11 19.72
N GLN A 147 -5.20 -16.20 18.85
CA GLN A 147 -6.38 -16.42 18.03
C GLN A 147 -6.07 -16.03 16.59
N ASP A 148 -6.41 -16.90 15.64
CA ASP A 148 -6.33 -16.69 14.20
C ASP A 148 -4.96 -16.14 13.73
N PRO A 149 -3.85 -16.86 14.03
CA PRO A 149 -2.49 -16.37 13.78
C PRO A 149 -2.22 -16.08 12.30
N GLU A 150 -2.76 -16.89 11.39
CA GLU A 150 -2.57 -16.72 9.95
C GLU A 150 -3.18 -15.42 9.43
N THR A 151 -4.42 -15.14 9.79
CA THR A 151 -5.10 -13.89 9.39
C THR A 151 -4.46 -12.68 10.06
N ARG A 152 -4.05 -12.80 11.34
CA ARG A 152 -3.36 -11.71 12.04
C ARG A 152 -2.02 -11.37 11.40
N ARG A 153 -1.21 -12.38 11.08
CA ARG A 153 0.07 -12.22 10.38
C ARG A 153 -0.14 -11.53 9.03
N ARG A 154 -1.06 -12.06 8.21
CA ARG A 154 -1.36 -11.52 6.88
C ARG A 154 -1.84 -10.07 6.95
N ASN A 155 -2.74 -9.74 7.87
CA ASN A 155 -3.23 -8.37 8.02
C ASN A 155 -2.11 -7.42 8.48
N THR A 156 -1.22 -7.87 9.36
CA THR A 156 -0.05 -7.10 9.79
C THR A 156 0.91 -6.86 8.62
N GLN A 157 1.11 -7.86 7.77
CA GLN A 157 1.94 -7.75 6.58
C GLN A 157 1.34 -6.77 5.56
N PHE A 158 0.03 -6.80 5.32
CA PHE A 158 -0.64 -5.78 4.50
C PHE A 158 -0.41 -4.37 5.06
N GLU A 159 -0.55 -4.20 6.37
CA GLU A 159 -0.35 -2.89 7.01
C GLU A 159 1.10 -2.40 6.86
N LEU A 160 2.08 -3.30 7.00
CA LEU A 160 3.48 -2.98 6.75
C LEU A 160 3.72 -2.57 5.28
N ILE A 161 3.17 -3.32 4.32
CA ILE A 161 3.29 -3.00 2.89
C ILE A 161 2.70 -1.63 2.59
N GLU A 162 1.48 -1.35 3.07
CA GLU A 162 0.82 -0.05 2.89
C GLU A 162 1.64 1.09 3.52
N TYR A 163 2.22 0.86 4.70
CA TYR A 163 3.13 1.81 5.35
C TYR A 163 4.39 2.07 4.52
N LEU A 164 5.01 1.04 3.96
CA LEU A 164 6.18 1.16 3.09
C LEU A 164 5.86 1.93 1.80
N LEU A 165 4.71 1.65 1.18
CA LEU A 165 4.24 2.35 -0.02
C LEU A 165 3.99 3.84 0.24
N GLN A 166 3.35 4.19 1.37
CA GLN A 166 3.15 5.58 1.78
C GLN A 166 4.46 6.36 1.93
N HIS A 167 5.55 5.68 2.26
CA HIS A 167 6.89 6.27 2.39
C HIS A 167 7.77 6.07 1.13
N GLN A 168 7.18 5.60 0.02
CA GLN A 168 7.88 5.34 -1.25
C GLN A 168 9.06 4.35 -1.10
N ALA A 169 9.03 3.51 -0.08
CA ALA A 169 10.01 2.46 0.16
C ALA A 169 9.71 1.24 -0.72
N TYR A 170 9.66 1.46 -2.06
CA TYR A 170 9.25 0.47 -3.03
C TYR A 170 10.02 -0.84 -2.96
N PRO A 171 11.36 -0.86 -2.86
CA PRO A 171 12.10 -2.12 -2.80
C PRO A 171 11.73 -2.99 -1.59
N GLN A 172 11.50 -2.37 -0.41
CA GLN A 172 11.07 -3.10 0.76
C GLN A 172 9.62 -3.60 0.61
N ALA A 173 8.72 -2.78 0.06
CA ALA A 173 7.35 -3.19 -0.23
C ALA A 173 7.28 -4.37 -1.20
N GLN A 174 8.09 -4.35 -2.27
CA GLN A 174 8.21 -5.43 -3.24
C GLN A 174 8.68 -6.74 -2.58
N ALA A 175 9.70 -6.70 -1.71
CA ALA A 175 10.19 -7.87 -1.00
C ALA A 175 9.10 -8.50 -0.10
N GLU A 176 8.35 -7.68 0.63
CA GLU A 176 7.22 -8.14 1.44
C GLU A 176 6.09 -8.73 0.58
N LEU A 177 5.79 -8.10 -0.55
CA LEU A 177 4.76 -8.57 -1.49
C LEU A 177 5.13 -9.91 -2.12
N ILE A 178 6.39 -10.13 -2.52
CA ILE A 178 6.88 -11.40 -3.05
C ILE A 178 6.70 -12.51 -2.00
N THR A 179 7.08 -12.22 -0.75
CA THR A 179 6.89 -13.15 0.36
C THR A 179 5.42 -13.48 0.58
N MET A 180 4.55 -12.48 0.58
CA MET A 180 3.11 -12.64 0.73
C MET A 180 2.50 -13.45 -0.41
N ALA A 181 2.85 -13.14 -1.66
CA ALA A 181 2.32 -13.78 -2.84
C ALA A 181 2.60 -15.30 -2.86
N SER A 182 3.75 -15.73 -2.33
CA SER A 182 4.13 -17.14 -2.25
C SER A 182 3.26 -17.98 -1.30
N ALA A 183 2.59 -17.33 -0.34
CA ALA A 183 1.79 -17.96 0.71
C ALA A 183 0.28 -17.62 0.61
N LEU A 184 -0.16 -17.01 -0.49
CA LEU A 184 -1.55 -16.59 -0.67
C LEU A 184 -2.48 -17.80 -0.84
N PRO A 185 -3.62 -17.80 -0.15
CA PRO A 185 -4.68 -18.75 -0.46
C PRO A 185 -5.28 -18.49 -1.86
N SER A 186 -5.97 -19.48 -2.39
CA SER A 186 -6.66 -19.39 -3.70
C SER A 186 -7.94 -18.53 -3.59
N ASP A 187 -7.80 -17.30 -3.13
CA ASP A 187 -8.85 -16.29 -3.02
C ASP A 187 -8.59 -15.19 -4.03
N SER A 188 -9.48 -15.04 -5.01
CA SER A 188 -9.33 -14.07 -6.10
C SER A 188 -9.31 -12.63 -5.60
N GLY A 189 -10.05 -12.31 -4.54
CA GLY A 189 -10.07 -10.98 -3.95
C GLY A 189 -8.72 -10.60 -3.32
N LEU A 190 -8.12 -11.54 -2.57
CA LEU A 190 -6.78 -11.34 -2.01
C LEU A 190 -5.71 -11.26 -3.09
N GLN A 191 -5.79 -12.11 -4.12
CA GLN A 191 -4.86 -12.09 -5.24
C GLN A 191 -4.92 -10.76 -6.01
N VAL A 192 -6.12 -10.24 -6.29
CA VAL A 192 -6.32 -8.91 -6.90
C VAL A 192 -5.75 -7.81 -6.02
N ARG A 193 -5.97 -7.87 -4.69
CA ARG A 193 -5.40 -6.87 -3.76
C ARG A 193 -3.88 -6.86 -3.81
N VAL A 194 -3.24 -8.02 -3.76
CA VAL A 194 -1.78 -8.13 -3.83
C VAL A 194 -1.24 -7.67 -5.18
N ALA A 195 -1.92 -8.01 -6.28
CA ALA A 195 -1.56 -7.55 -7.60
C ALA A 195 -1.60 -6.00 -7.73
N ARG A 196 -2.61 -5.36 -7.13
CA ARG A 196 -2.69 -3.89 -7.07
C ARG A 196 -1.53 -3.28 -6.27
N LEU A 197 -1.21 -3.88 -5.12
CA LEU A 197 -0.09 -3.40 -4.30
C LEU A 197 1.27 -3.56 -5.01
N PHE A 198 1.46 -4.61 -5.82
CA PHE A 198 2.62 -4.72 -6.72
C PHE A 198 2.65 -3.57 -7.72
N ALA A 199 1.52 -3.23 -8.34
CA ALA A 199 1.45 -2.11 -9.28
C ALA A 199 1.72 -0.76 -8.58
N GLU A 200 1.23 -0.54 -7.37
CA GLU A 200 1.53 0.62 -6.54
C GLU A 200 3.02 0.68 -6.14
N ALA A 201 3.63 -0.48 -5.90
CA ALA A 201 5.07 -0.62 -5.69
C ALA A 201 5.90 -0.49 -6.98
N GLN A 202 5.28 -0.18 -8.11
CA GLN A 202 5.91 -0.08 -9.44
C GLN A 202 6.53 -1.40 -9.94
N ASP A 203 6.14 -2.53 -9.37
CA ASP A 203 6.53 -3.87 -9.82
C ASP A 203 5.47 -4.44 -10.77
N TYR A 204 5.46 -3.92 -11.98
CA TYR A 204 4.44 -4.23 -12.97
C TYR A 204 4.54 -5.67 -13.52
N GLU A 205 5.73 -6.28 -13.47
CA GLU A 205 5.92 -7.70 -13.87
C GLU A 205 5.18 -8.65 -12.91
N HIS A 206 5.41 -8.50 -11.61
CA HIS A 206 4.70 -9.30 -10.62
C HIS A 206 3.22 -8.95 -10.58
N ALA A 207 2.85 -7.67 -10.72
CA ALA A 207 1.45 -7.25 -10.81
C ALA A 207 0.73 -7.96 -11.94
N MET A 208 1.30 -7.94 -13.16
CA MET A 208 0.74 -8.60 -14.34
C MET A 208 0.59 -10.11 -14.12
N THR A 209 1.62 -10.75 -13.57
CA THR A 209 1.61 -12.20 -13.29
C THR A 209 0.50 -12.58 -12.29
N GLN A 210 0.32 -11.79 -11.22
CA GLN A 210 -0.73 -12.04 -10.24
C GLN A 210 -2.14 -11.82 -10.83
N PHE A 211 -2.37 -10.74 -11.59
CA PHE A 211 -3.64 -10.53 -12.28
C PHE A 211 -3.95 -11.64 -13.28
N GLN A 212 -2.96 -12.07 -14.08
CA GLN A 212 -3.14 -13.21 -14.98
C GLN A 212 -3.44 -14.53 -14.26
N SER A 213 -2.92 -14.70 -13.04
CA SER A 213 -3.28 -15.85 -12.19
C SER A 213 -4.77 -15.85 -11.85
N VAL A 214 -5.34 -14.69 -11.54
CA VAL A 214 -6.79 -14.54 -11.31
C VAL A 214 -7.57 -14.88 -12.57
N LEU A 215 -7.14 -14.37 -13.73
CA LEU A 215 -7.82 -14.60 -15.01
C LEU A 215 -7.83 -16.07 -15.46
N ARG A 216 -6.94 -16.92 -14.93
CA ARG A 216 -6.99 -18.37 -15.19
C ARG A 216 -8.19 -19.06 -14.54
N THR A 217 -8.67 -18.54 -13.43
CA THR A 217 -9.81 -19.09 -12.68
C THR A 217 -11.10 -18.30 -12.89
N ASP A 218 -10.98 -17.01 -13.18
CA ASP A 218 -12.09 -16.09 -13.43
C ASP A 218 -11.73 -15.17 -14.63
N PRO A 219 -11.95 -15.66 -15.88
CA PRO A 219 -11.54 -14.96 -17.11
C PRO A 219 -12.21 -13.60 -17.32
N ASP A 220 -13.39 -13.39 -16.70
CA ASP A 220 -14.18 -12.16 -16.82
C ASP A 220 -13.98 -11.19 -15.65
N ASN A 221 -13.00 -11.44 -14.79
CA ASN A 221 -12.70 -10.57 -13.64
C ASN A 221 -12.27 -9.19 -14.12
N GLN A 222 -13.16 -8.22 -14.00
CA GLN A 222 -12.96 -6.84 -14.46
C GLN A 222 -11.69 -6.19 -13.90
N ALA A 223 -11.44 -6.38 -12.60
CA ALA A 223 -10.27 -5.80 -11.93
C ALA A 223 -8.96 -6.42 -12.44
N ALA A 224 -8.96 -7.73 -12.73
CA ALA A 224 -7.81 -8.43 -13.24
C ALA A 224 -7.56 -8.13 -14.74
N LEU A 225 -8.61 -8.00 -15.54
CA LEU A 225 -8.51 -7.56 -16.94
C LEU A 225 -7.88 -6.16 -17.03
N TYR A 226 -8.45 -5.20 -16.30
CA TYR A 226 -7.92 -3.84 -16.26
C TYR A 226 -6.49 -3.81 -15.73
N GLY A 227 -6.23 -4.45 -14.57
CA GLY A 227 -4.90 -4.48 -13.94
C GLY A 227 -3.82 -5.12 -14.81
N THR A 228 -4.15 -6.21 -15.54
CA THR A 228 -3.22 -6.81 -16.50
C THR A 228 -2.91 -5.84 -17.64
N GLY A 229 -3.92 -5.21 -18.20
CA GLY A 229 -3.76 -4.23 -19.28
C GLY A 229 -2.95 -3.01 -18.85
N GLN A 230 -3.21 -2.49 -17.67
CA GLN A 230 -2.47 -1.36 -17.08
C GLN A 230 -1.00 -1.74 -16.82
N ALA A 231 -0.74 -2.90 -16.22
CA ALA A 231 0.62 -3.37 -15.97
C ALA A 231 1.40 -3.59 -17.27
N ALA A 232 0.77 -4.23 -18.27
CA ALA A 232 1.36 -4.39 -19.59
C ALA A 232 1.67 -3.04 -20.27
N PHE A 233 0.77 -2.07 -20.14
CA PHE A 233 0.98 -0.70 -20.64
C PHE A 233 2.20 -0.04 -19.99
N ARG A 234 2.34 -0.16 -18.67
CA ARG A 234 3.48 0.38 -17.91
C ARG A 234 4.80 -0.30 -18.25
N LEU A 235 4.75 -1.55 -18.71
CA LEU A 235 5.91 -2.32 -19.17
C LEU A 235 6.28 -2.07 -20.64
N GLY A 236 5.58 -1.16 -21.33
CA GLY A 236 5.78 -0.95 -22.76
C GLY A 236 5.21 -2.07 -23.67
N ARG A 237 4.50 -3.06 -23.10
CA ARG A 237 3.90 -4.19 -23.83
C ARG A 237 2.55 -3.79 -24.41
N TYR A 238 2.57 -2.83 -25.33
CA TYR A 238 1.36 -2.15 -25.81
C TYR A 238 0.39 -3.07 -26.53
N ARG A 239 0.87 -4.10 -27.23
CA ARG A 239 0.02 -5.10 -27.89
C ARG A 239 -0.73 -5.97 -26.88
N THR A 240 -0.06 -6.39 -25.83
CA THR A 240 -0.68 -7.11 -24.71
C THR A 240 -1.65 -6.19 -23.97
N ALA A 241 -1.26 -4.94 -23.74
CA ALA A 241 -2.11 -3.92 -23.11
C ALA A 241 -3.40 -3.69 -23.90
N GLU A 242 -3.31 -3.53 -25.25
CA GLU A 242 -4.48 -3.36 -26.13
C GLU A 242 -5.49 -4.49 -25.92
N GLY A 243 -5.06 -5.76 -25.96
CA GLY A 243 -5.95 -6.90 -25.82
C GLY A 243 -6.67 -6.95 -24.48
N PHE A 244 -5.95 -6.76 -23.37
CA PHE A 244 -6.56 -6.78 -22.04
C PHE A 244 -7.40 -5.53 -21.74
N LEU A 245 -6.97 -4.34 -22.18
CA LEU A 245 -7.75 -3.11 -22.02
C LEU A 245 -9.03 -3.12 -22.86
N GLN A 246 -8.99 -3.71 -24.05
CA GLN A 246 -10.19 -3.91 -24.86
C GLN A 246 -11.20 -4.83 -24.15
N SER A 247 -10.72 -5.94 -23.58
CA SER A 247 -11.56 -6.84 -22.79
C SER A 247 -12.10 -6.15 -21.54
N ALA A 248 -11.28 -5.36 -20.85
CA ALA A 248 -11.68 -4.58 -19.67
C ALA A 248 -12.76 -3.53 -20.01
N ALA A 249 -12.58 -2.78 -21.09
CA ALA A 249 -13.56 -1.78 -21.54
C ALA A 249 -14.89 -2.44 -22.04
N HIS A 250 -14.82 -3.68 -22.52
CA HIS A 250 -16.03 -4.43 -22.84
C HIS A 250 -16.75 -4.94 -21.60
N ALA A 251 -16.00 -5.43 -20.61
CA ALA A 251 -16.55 -5.92 -19.34
C ALA A 251 -17.09 -4.79 -18.43
N ASP A 252 -16.47 -3.61 -18.48
CA ASP A 252 -16.89 -2.42 -17.75
C ASP A 252 -16.82 -1.17 -18.66
N PRO A 253 -17.88 -0.84 -19.40
CA PRO A 253 -17.94 0.34 -20.26
C PRO A 253 -17.86 1.68 -19.53
N GLN A 254 -18.03 1.70 -18.21
CA GLN A 254 -17.92 2.91 -17.39
C GLN A 254 -16.49 3.19 -16.93
N ASN A 255 -15.57 2.27 -17.15
CA ASN A 255 -14.17 2.44 -16.80
C ASN A 255 -13.47 3.38 -17.81
N ALA A 256 -13.52 4.67 -17.52
CA ALA A 256 -12.93 5.70 -18.37
C ALA A 256 -11.39 5.56 -18.49
N GLU A 257 -10.71 5.09 -17.43
CA GLU A 257 -9.26 4.89 -17.43
C GLU A 257 -8.86 3.76 -18.38
N ALA A 258 -9.59 2.64 -18.38
CA ALA A 258 -9.36 1.54 -19.32
C ALA A 258 -9.53 2.02 -20.77
N ALA A 259 -10.58 2.78 -21.05
CA ALA A 259 -10.84 3.33 -22.39
C ALA A 259 -9.75 4.32 -22.81
N GLN A 260 -9.26 5.17 -21.92
CA GLN A 260 -8.20 6.13 -22.19
C GLN A 260 -6.86 5.42 -22.48
N LEU A 261 -6.46 4.46 -21.63
CA LEU A 261 -5.23 3.70 -21.83
C LEU A 261 -5.29 2.87 -23.12
N LEU A 262 -6.46 2.29 -23.45
CA LEU A 262 -6.68 1.58 -24.69
C LEU A 262 -6.45 2.48 -25.91
N GLN A 263 -7.02 3.68 -25.90
CA GLN A 263 -6.82 4.64 -27.00
C GLN A 263 -5.34 5.01 -27.19
N ILE A 264 -4.62 5.25 -26.10
CA ILE A 264 -3.19 5.57 -26.16
C ILE A 264 -2.40 4.36 -26.69
N ALA A 265 -2.67 3.15 -26.20
CA ALA A 265 -2.02 1.93 -26.68
C ALA A 265 -2.23 1.73 -28.20
N ILE A 266 -3.46 1.94 -28.69
CA ILE A 266 -3.78 1.86 -30.12
C ILE A 266 -2.98 2.92 -30.91
N LEU A 267 -2.91 4.16 -30.43
CA LEU A 267 -2.14 5.23 -31.09
C LEU A 267 -0.64 4.89 -31.15
N ILE A 268 -0.07 4.35 -30.08
CA ILE A 268 1.33 3.90 -30.04
C ILE A 268 1.55 2.81 -31.10
N LEU A 269 0.71 1.78 -31.12
CA LEU A 269 0.83 0.67 -32.08
C LEU A 269 0.64 1.11 -33.54
N GLN A 270 -0.15 2.16 -33.77
CA GLN A 270 -0.34 2.75 -35.09
C GLN A 270 0.79 3.69 -35.51
N ALA A 271 1.39 4.40 -34.54
CA ALA A 271 2.48 5.35 -34.80
C ALA A 271 3.86 4.68 -34.91
N ASP A 272 4.06 3.48 -34.35
CA ASP A 272 5.34 2.79 -34.27
C ASP A 272 5.85 2.36 -35.64
N PRO A 273 6.92 2.98 -36.21
CA PRO A 273 7.50 2.55 -37.49
C PRO A 273 8.39 1.32 -37.37
N TYR A 274 8.75 0.92 -36.13
CA TYR A 274 9.55 -0.27 -35.84
C TYR A 274 8.70 -1.54 -35.72
N ALA A 275 7.38 -1.41 -35.76
CA ALA A 275 6.48 -2.54 -35.61
C ALA A 275 6.86 -3.71 -36.53
N PRO A 276 6.90 -4.96 -36.05
CA PRO A 276 7.25 -6.11 -36.84
C PRO A 276 6.18 -6.39 -37.90
N ARG A 277 6.60 -6.93 -39.05
CA ARG A 277 5.72 -7.41 -40.17
C ARG A 277 4.87 -6.32 -40.84
N ILE A 278 5.23 -5.05 -40.73
CA ILE A 278 4.64 -3.98 -41.55
C ILE A 278 5.39 -3.86 -42.89
N SER A 279 4.69 -3.41 -43.91
CA SER A 279 5.33 -3.14 -45.20
C SER A 279 6.20 -1.89 -45.15
N ASP A 280 7.19 -1.79 -46.06
CA ASP A 280 8.01 -0.57 -46.14
C ASP A 280 7.18 0.69 -46.46
N ALA A 281 6.10 0.55 -47.23
CA ALA A 281 5.18 1.64 -47.51
C ALA A 281 4.48 2.12 -46.21
N GLU A 282 4.05 1.19 -45.38
CA GLU A 282 3.43 1.50 -44.07
C GLU A 282 4.44 2.11 -43.15
N ARG A 283 5.65 1.56 -43.04
CA ARG A 283 6.73 2.12 -42.22
C ARG A 283 7.03 3.55 -42.59
N ASN A 284 7.17 3.82 -43.89
CA ASN A 284 7.41 5.17 -44.40
C ASN A 284 6.23 6.13 -44.14
N ARG A 285 5.00 5.62 -44.19
CA ARG A 285 3.81 6.41 -43.84
C ARG A 285 3.84 6.82 -42.36
N ARG A 286 4.09 5.87 -41.45
CA ARG A 286 4.19 6.13 -39.99
C ARG A 286 5.32 7.07 -39.69
N LEU A 287 6.49 6.89 -40.28
CA LEU A 287 7.64 7.77 -40.08
C LEU A 287 7.32 9.22 -40.50
N ARG A 288 6.67 9.40 -41.67
CA ARG A 288 6.26 10.74 -42.11
C ARG A 288 5.23 11.37 -41.19
N SER A 289 4.27 10.58 -40.73
CA SER A 289 3.26 11.05 -39.76
C SER A 289 3.90 11.49 -38.46
N ALA A 290 4.81 10.67 -37.89
CA ALA A 290 5.53 11.00 -36.68
C ALA A 290 6.37 12.28 -36.84
N PHE A 291 7.12 12.39 -37.94
CA PHE A 291 7.91 13.57 -38.27
C PHE A 291 7.05 14.82 -38.39
N GLN A 292 5.92 14.76 -39.09
CA GLN A 292 5.02 15.88 -39.28
C GLN A 292 4.42 16.32 -37.90
N THR A 293 3.89 15.37 -37.13
CA THR A 293 3.27 15.64 -35.82
C THR A 293 4.24 16.33 -34.87
N ALA A 294 5.44 15.79 -34.70
CA ALA A 294 6.43 16.39 -33.82
C ALA A 294 6.95 17.73 -34.32
N GLY A 295 6.98 17.94 -35.66
CA GLY A 295 7.30 19.23 -36.27
C GLY A 295 6.25 20.32 -35.98
N GLU A 296 4.97 19.96 -36.13
CA GLU A 296 3.84 20.84 -35.77
C GLU A 296 3.89 21.22 -34.27
N ARG A 297 4.14 20.24 -33.40
CA ARG A 297 4.32 20.49 -31.97
C ARG A 297 5.50 21.42 -31.67
N LEU A 298 6.63 21.23 -32.34
CA LEU A 298 7.80 22.12 -32.19
C LEU A 298 7.44 23.59 -32.52
N GLU A 299 6.71 23.79 -33.61
CA GLU A 299 6.29 25.12 -34.05
C GLU A 299 5.28 25.75 -33.10
N ASP A 300 4.26 24.99 -32.68
CA ASP A 300 3.25 25.45 -31.74
C ASP A 300 3.85 25.76 -30.36
N CYS A 301 4.79 24.92 -29.89
CA CYS A 301 5.52 25.13 -28.66
C CYS A 301 6.34 26.46 -28.74
N ALA A 302 7.11 26.64 -29.79
CA ALA A 302 7.91 27.87 -29.97
C ALA A 302 7.03 29.11 -30.06
N LYS A 303 5.91 29.05 -30.77
CA LYS A 303 4.93 30.14 -30.87
C LYS A 303 4.34 30.46 -29.50
N SER A 304 3.97 29.45 -28.70
CA SER A 304 3.40 29.65 -27.36
C SER A 304 4.36 30.27 -26.36
N LYS A 305 5.66 30.09 -26.56
CA LYS A 305 6.76 30.63 -25.73
C LYS A 305 7.46 31.82 -26.32
N GLU A 306 6.97 32.33 -27.44
CA GLU A 306 7.56 33.48 -28.17
C GLU A 306 9.05 33.26 -28.54
N VAL A 307 9.43 31.99 -28.82
CA VAL A 307 10.79 31.63 -29.19
C VAL A 307 10.97 31.80 -30.70
N ASP A 308 11.98 32.58 -31.10
CA ASP A 308 12.35 32.71 -32.51
C ASP A 308 13.08 31.45 -33.00
N LEU A 309 12.47 30.73 -33.93
CA LEU A 309 13.04 29.54 -34.58
C LEU A 309 13.93 29.87 -35.79
N SER A 310 14.25 31.16 -36.05
CA SER A 310 15.08 31.56 -37.18
C SER A 310 16.51 30.98 -37.03
N PRO A 311 17.11 30.42 -38.10
CA PRO A 311 18.38 29.69 -38.02
C PRO A 311 19.62 30.59 -37.85
N LYS A 312 19.48 31.82 -37.31
CA LYS A 312 20.56 32.84 -37.26
C LYS A 312 21.71 32.49 -36.30
N SER A 313 21.52 31.63 -35.34
CA SER A 313 22.58 31.05 -34.49
C SER A 313 21.97 29.94 -33.61
N PRO A 314 21.78 28.73 -34.12
CA PRO A 314 21.23 27.65 -33.34
C PRO A 314 22.29 27.10 -32.37
N SER A 315 22.23 27.50 -31.13
CA SER A 315 23.19 26.97 -30.17
C SER A 315 22.60 25.90 -29.27
N VAL A 316 21.36 26.00 -28.80
CA VAL A 316 20.73 25.02 -27.87
C VAL A 316 19.21 25.15 -27.91
N GLY A 317 18.48 24.07 -27.60
CA GLY A 317 17.03 24.04 -27.40
C GLY A 317 16.20 24.03 -28.69
N LEU A 318 14.97 24.56 -28.64
CA LEU A 318 14.02 24.50 -29.76
C LEU A 318 14.56 25.08 -31.10
N PRO A 319 15.38 26.18 -31.16
CA PRO A 319 15.96 26.62 -32.42
C PRO A 319 16.97 25.68 -33.03
N ALA A 320 17.73 24.93 -32.18
CA ALA A 320 18.66 23.91 -32.65
C ALA A 320 17.91 22.71 -33.27
N LEU A 321 16.83 22.29 -32.63
CA LEU A 321 15.95 21.22 -33.18
C LEU A 321 15.35 21.64 -34.52
N LYS A 322 14.89 22.92 -34.65
CA LYS A 322 14.35 23.42 -35.92
C LYS A 322 15.39 23.41 -37.04
N ALA A 323 16.65 23.73 -36.72
CA ALA A 323 17.73 23.65 -37.70
C ALA A 323 17.95 22.21 -38.21
N GLN A 324 17.97 21.24 -37.30
CA GLN A 324 18.06 19.80 -37.67
C GLN A 324 16.82 19.35 -38.47
N TRP A 325 15.64 19.86 -38.08
CA TRP A 325 14.40 19.60 -38.79
C TRP A 325 14.45 20.04 -40.25
N LEU A 326 14.91 21.26 -40.52
CA LEU A 326 15.05 21.82 -41.87
C LEU A 326 16.07 21.03 -42.71
N GLU A 327 17.10 20.47 -42.11
CA GLU A 327 18.06 19.58 -42.78
C GLU A 327 17.45 18.25 -43.13
N MET A 328 16.56 17.70 -42.32
CA MET A 328 15.94 16.39 -42.50
C MET A 328 14.75 16.44 -43.46
N GLU A 329 13.99 17.54 -43.51
CA GLU A 329 12.77 17.68 -44.31
C GLU A 329 12.93 17.33 -45.80
N PRO A 330 14.01 17.72 -46.54
CA PRO A 330 14.22 17.32 -47.91
C PRO A 330 14.44 15.82 -48.08
N ARG A 331 14.94 15.13 -47.06
CA ARG A 331 15.11 13.68 -47.06
C ARG A 331 13.74 13.00 -46.93
N MET A 332 12.84 13.54 -46.08
CA MET A 332 11.49 13.02 -45.90
C MET A 332 10.63 13.06 -47.19
N THR A 333 10.82 14.06 -48.05
CA THR A 333 10.10 14.19 -49.32
C THR A 333 10.60 13.19 -50.37
N ARG A 334 11.86 12.75 -50.29
CA ARG A 334 12.52 11.85 -51.25
C ARG A 334 12.58 10.40 -50.80
N LEU A 335 11.98 10.04 -49.69
CA LEU A 335 12.04 8.70 -49.12
C LEU A 335 11.65 7.62 -50.16
N ARG A 336 12.66 7.03 -50.76
CA ARG A 336 12.59 5.64 -51.26
C ARG A 336 12.65 4.73 -50.03
N PRO A 337 12.10 3.51 -50.09
CA PRO A 337 12.17 2.62 -48.93
C PRO A 337 13.62 2.55 -48.45
N PRO A 338 13.88 2.87 -47.17
CA PRO A 338 15.22 2.83 -46.63
C PRO A 338 15.77 1.42 -46.79
N ARG A 339 16.84 1.30 -47.60
CA ARG A 339 17.53 0.00 -47.76
C ARG A 339 18.35 -0.34 -46.51
N ASP A 340 18.70 0.67 -45.73
CA ASP A 340 19.47 0.58 -44.49
C ASP A 340 18.70 1.27 -43.37
N GLY A 341 18.54 0.65 -42.20
CA GLY A 341 17.79 1.18 -41.02
C GLY A 341 18.27 2.52 -40.48
N THR A 342 19.44 2.99 -40.88
CA THR A 342 20.10 4.20 -40.43
C THR A 342 19.28 5.49 -40.67
N ASP A 343 18.53 5.58 -41.75
CA ASP A 343 17.69 6.78 -42.01
C ASP A 343 16.44 6.79 -41.11
N LEU A 344 15.90 5.61 -40.78
CA LEU A 344 14.76 5.48 -39.89
C LEU A 344 15.12 5.94 -38.46
N ASP A 345 16.24 5.42 -37.94
CA ASP A 345 16.70 5.74 -36.61
C ASP A 345 17.00 7.24 -36.47
N ALA A 346 17.73 7.84 -37.43
CA ALA A 346 18.07 9.26 -37.42
C ALA A 346 16.83 10.19 -37.44
N VAL A 347 15.77 9.82 -38.15
CA VAL A 347 14.51 10.58 -38.18
C VAL A 347 13.76 10.41 -36.83
N MET A 348 13.68 9.18 -36.31
CA MET A 348 12.96 8.91 -35.09
C MET A 348 13.68 9.50 -33.87
N ASP A 349 15.02 9.50 -33.87
CA ASP A 349 15.81 10.16 -32.82
C ASP A 349 15.47 11.66 -32.74
N LEU A 350 15.38 12.34 -33.90
CA LEU A 350 14.98 13.74 -33.97
C LEU A 350 13.53 13.95 -33.50
N VAL A 351 12.61 13.04 -33.86
CA VAL A 351 11.22 13.08 -33.38
C VAL A 351 11.18 12.92 -31.87
N PHE A 352 11.88 11.94 -31.34
CA PHE A 352 11.93 11.67 -29.90
C PHE A 352 12.55 12.81 -29.11
N GLU A 353 13.68 13.36 -29.56
CA GLU A 353 14.29 14.52 -28.93
C GLU A 353 13.35 15.73 -28.96
N THR A 354 12.62 15.94 -30.06
CA THR A 354 11.63 17.01 -30.16
C THR A 354 10.49 16.86 -29.16
N GLU A 355 9.93 15.65 -29.03
CA GLU A 355 8.86 15.38 -28.07
C GLU A 355 9.34 15.57 -26.62
N GLN A 356 10.53 15.11 -26.28
CA GLN A 356 11.12 15.27 -24.93
C GLN A 356 11.38 16.75 -24.62
N GLN A 357 11.99 17.50 -25.54
CA GLN A 357 12.29 18.92 -25.33
C GLN A 357 11.02 19.79 -25.26
N THR A 358 10.05 19.54 -26.13
CA THR A 358 8.78 20.27 -26.11
C THR A 358 7.96 19.95 -24.88
N GLN A 359 8.01 18.73 -24.34
CA GLN A 359 7.39 18.41 -23.06
C GLN A 359 7.98 19.22 -21.91
N VAL A 360 9.30 19.35 -21.85
CA VAL A 360 9.98 20.12 -20.79
C VAL A 360 9.63 21.59 -20.89
N VAL A 361 9.58 22.16 -22.10
CA VAL A 361 9.40 23.61 -22.32
C VAL A 361 7.92 24.02 -22.28
N CYS A 362 7.03 23.24 -22.88
CA CYS A 362 5.63 23.60 -23.12
C CYS A 362 4.62 22.79 -22.31
N GLY A 363 5.08 21.76 -21.61
CA GLY A 363 4.23 20.92 -20.76
C GLY A 363 3.65 19.71 -21.48
N PRO A 364 2.61 19.07 -20.88
CA PRO A 364 2.13 17.77 -21.34
C PRO A 364 1.65 17.82 -22.80
N PRO A 365 1.97 16.77 -23.58
CA PRO A 365 1.59 16.64 -24.97
C PRO A 365 0.09 16.32 -25.14
N ASP A 366 -0.40 16.46 -26.37
CA ASP A 366 -1.68 15.89 -26.76
C ASP A 366 -1.60 14.34 -26.85
N ARG A 367 -2.69 13.68 -27.28
CA ARG A 367 -2.73 12.22 -27.29
C ARG A 367 -1.75 11.58 -28.28
N LEU A 368 -1.51 12.20 -29.43
CA LEU A 368 -0.64 11.64 -30.47
C LEU A 368 0.83 11.88 -30.11
N ASP A 369 1.16 13.11 -29.70
CA ASP A 369 2.48 13.44 -29.18
C ASP A 369 2.82 12.62 -27.93
N GLN A 370 1.83 12.35 -27.06
CA GLN A 370 1.99 11.46 -25.92
C GLN A 370 2.36 10.04 -26.38
N ALA A 371 1.77 9.54 -27.47
CA ALA A 371 2.11 8.24 -28.00
C ALA A 371 3.55 8.20 -28.54
N LEU A 372 4.00 9.26 -29.22
CA LEU A 372 5.38 9.39 -29.69
C LEU A 372 6.39 9.48 -28.53
N LEU A 373 6.05 10.24 -27.48
CA LEU A 373 6.87 10.34 -26.29
C LEU A 373 7.00 9.00 -25.53
N LEU A 374 5.93 8.21 -25.44
CA LEU A 374 5.98 6.88 -24.85
C LEU A 374 6.79 5.90 -25.69
N LEU A 375 6.74 6.02 -27.03
CA LEU A 375 7.60 5.26 -27.93
C LEU A 375 9.09 5.60 -27.71
N SER A 376 9.44 6.86 -27.45
CA SER A 376 10.82 7.25 -27.18
C SER A 376 11.35 6.57 -25.91
N ASN A 377 10.57 6.57 -24.85
CA ASN A 377 10.95 5.94 -23.58
C ASN A 377 11.14 4.41 -23.74
N ASP A 378 10.30 3.77 -24.55
CA ASP A 378 10.41 2.33 -24.83
C ASP A 378 11.63 2.02 -25.71
N HIS A 379 11.97 2.91 -26.65
CA HIS A 379 13.17 2.78 -27.50
C HIS A 379 14.45 2.86 -26.66
N ASP A 380 14.55 3.82 -25.76
CA ASP A 380 15.71 4.03 -24.89
C ASP A 380 15.95 2.86 -23.92
N HIS A 381 14.89 2.13 -23.55
CA HIS A 381 14.93 1.00 -22.62
C HIS A 381 15.01 -0.38 -23.28
N GLY A 382 15.18 -0.44 -24.60
CA GLY A 382 15.45 -1.67 -25.33
C GLY A 382 14.22 -2.51 -25.70
N GLY A 383 13.04 -1.93 -25.73
CA GLY A 383 11.76 -2.47 -26.24
C GLY A 383 11.46 -3.92 -25.88
N ALA A 384 10.64 -4.16 -24.86
CA ALA A 384 10.44 -5.49 -24.26
C ALA A 384 9.67 -6.51 -25.14
N GLU A 385 9.06 -6.10 -26.26
CA GLU A 385 8.27 -6.98 -27.18
C GLU A 385 8.45 -6.62 -28.66
N ARG A 386 9.68 -6.49 -29.15
CA ARG A 386 9.93 -6.32 -30.60
C ARG A 386 9.96 -7.61 -31.34
#